data_bb82a4352119abe73f7ae9525baf9363
#
_entry.id   bb82a4352119abe73f7ae9525baf9363
#
_cell.length_a   1.000
_cell.length_b   1.000
_cell.length_c   1.000
_cell.angle_alpha   90.00
_cell.angle_beta   90.00
_cell.angle_gamma   90.00
#
_symmetry.space_group_name_H-M   'P 1'
#
loop_
_entity.id
_entity.type
_entity.pdbx_description
1 polymer ?
#
loop_
_entity_poly.entity_id
_entity_poly.type
_entity_poly.pdbx_seq_one_letter_code
_entity_poly.pdbx_strand_id
1 'polypeptide(L)'
;MMLPKPILIITYYWPPSGGSGVQRWVYFSKYLKKLGYSPIVLTVDLKSASYPAIDRSLINETQGIPVHYVKSFNWIKIYSWLKRGKKDKIPQGEFSKKGLVDHIAAFIRGNFFIPDARVNWAKSAIKEALRIVKSHKIEKIITTGPPHSTHLIGLHLKKQLNLKWIVDFRDPWTDIFYVKSFYRLSSAKKKDKLFERKVLSNANAIITTTSENFQKDLQSKISINQNFFKIYNGYDSDLFKKIKKRKNKDFQIVFTGLLTENHPYKEFIESFIKFLKKDPKVNVKIILAGSISEKILNEFNRISNIEFHGYINHQDAVNLMINGNILLNFMYKQEKNTTMISGKLIEYMATGVPILMIGDKKSEASK
;
A
#
# COMPACT_ATOMS: atom_id res chain seq x y z
N MET A 1 -16.74 -31.01 14.32
CA MET A 1 -16.17 -29.74 13.86
C MET A 1 -15.53 -29.96 12.50
N MET A 2 -15.91 -29.21 11.46
CA MET A 2 -15.21 -29.34 10.18
C MET A 2 -13.76 -28.82 10.35
N LEU A 3 -12.79 -29.54 9.79
CA LEU A 3 -11.40 -29.09 9.78
C LEU A 3 -11.27 -27.73 9.04
N PRO A 4 -10.47 -26.78 9.55
CA PRO A 4 -10.28 -25.49 8.90
C PRO A 4 -9.76 -25.65 7.46
N LYS A 5 -10.35 -24.96 6.51
CA LYS A 5 -9.99 -25.04 5.09
C LYS A 5 -8.69 -24.30 4.83
N PRO A 6 -7.60 -24.95 4.39
CA PRO A 6 -6.34 -24.27 4.14
C PRO A 6 -6.46 -23.33 2.94
N ILE A 7 -5.85 -22.13 3.04
CA ILE A 7 -5.79 -21.15 1.99
C ILE A 7 -4.39 -20.52 1.95
N LEU A 8 -3.75 -20.45 0.77
CA LEU A 8 -2.45 -19.82 0.62
C LEU A 8 -2.60 -18.37 0.22
N ILE A 9 -2.02 -17.48 1.01
CA ILE A 9 -1.92 -16.04 0.75
C ILE A 9 -0.50 -15.74 0.30
N ILE A 10 -0.32 -15.24 -0.91
CA ILE A 10 0.96 -14.89 -1.49
C ILE A 10 1.08 -13.38 -1.53
N THR A 11 2.02 -12.84 -0.75
CA THR A 11 2.28 -11.40 -0.63
C THR A 11 3.76 -11.12 -0.44
N TYR A 12 4.26 -10.05 -1.05
CA TYR A 12 5.65 -9.62 -0.80
C TYR A 12 5.78 -8.87 0.53
N TYR A 13 4.78 -8.04 0.85
CA TYR A 13 4.78 -7.21 2.05
C TYR A 13 3.99 -7.90 3.17
N TRP A 14 4.71 -8.33 4.19
CA TRP A 14 4.19 -8.96 5.40
C TRP A 14 4.95 -8.42 6.62
N PRO A 15 4.42 -8.43 7.84
CA PRO A 15 5.17 -7.98 9.01
C PRO A 15 6.58 -8.58 9.10
N PRO A 16 7.60 -7.79 9.41
CA PRO A 16 7.56 -6.45 10.00
C PRO A 16 7.45 -5.28 9.02
N SER A 17 7.07 -5.50 7.76
CA SER A 17 6.75 -4.39 6.86
C SER A 17 5.54 -3.62 7.38
N GLY A 18 5.56 -2.30 7.27
CA GLY A 18 4.43 -1.42 7.58
C GLY A 18 3.64 -1.01 6.34
N GLY A 19 2.53 -0.32 6.56
CA GLY A 19 1.68 0.28 5.55
C GLY A 19 0.34 -0.41 5.35
N SER A 20 -0.63 0.32 4.75
CA SER A 20 -2.03 -0.11 4.62
C SER A 20 -2.22 -1.45 3.90
N GLY A 21 -1.36 -1.74 2.90
CA GLY A 21 -1.43 -3.01 2.18
C GLY A 21 -1.02 -4.22 3.03
N VAL A 22 -0.14 -4.01 4.03
CA VAL A 22 0.22 -5.06 5.01
C VAL A 22 -0.92 -5.25 6.00
N GLN A 23 -1.43 -4.17 6.58
CA GLN A 23 -2.57 -4.19 7.52
C GLN A 23 -3.76 -4.92 6.91
N ARG A 24 -4.11 -4.65 5.65
CA ARG A 24 -5.18 -5.32 4.92
C ARG A 24 -5.06 -6.84 5.02
N TRP A 25 -3.91 -7.40 4.68
CA TRP A 25 -3.76 -8.86 4.64
C TRP A 25 -3.47 -9.49 5.99
N VAL A 26 -2.91 -8.75 6.94
CA VAL A 26 -2.84 -9.15 8.35
C VAL A 26 -4.25 -9.33 8.91
N TYR A 27 -5.10 -8.31 8.77
CA TYR A 27 -6.47 -8.38 9.30
C TYR A 27 -7.36 -9.34 8.53
N PHE A 28 -7.25 -9.41 7.20
CA PHE A 28 -7.97 -10.42 6.43
C PHE A 28 -7.59 -11.83 6.86
N SER A 29 -6.32 -12.10 7.13
CA SER A 29 -5.89 -13.42 7.65
C SER A 29 -6.47 -13.71 9.02
N LYS A 30 -6.49 -12.69 9.92
CA LYS A 30 -7.14 -12.80 11.25
C LYS A 30 -8.62 -13.13 11.13
N TYR A 31 -9.36 -12.46 10.24
CA TYR A 31 -10.79 -12.70 10.05
C TYR A 31 -11.07 -13.98 9.26
N LEU A 32 -10.25 -14.37 8.31
CA LEU A 32 -10.37 -15.69 7.65
C LEU A 32 -10.29 -16.85 8.64
N LYS A 33 -9.43 -16.75 9.67
CA LYS A 33 -9.41 -17.74 10.76
C LYS A 33 -10.75 -17.80 11.49
N LYS A 34 -11.36 -16.66 11.83
CA LYS A 34 -12.69 -16.61 12.47
C LYS A 34 -13.79 -17.20 11.58
N LEU A 35 -13.61 -17.20 10.26
CA LEU A 35 -14.52 -17.77 9.26
C LEU A 35 -14.23 -19.24 8.92
N GLY A 36 -13.37 -19.92 9.69
CA GLY A 36 -13.09 -21.36 9.52
C GLY A 36 -12.08 -21.69 8.43
N TYR A 37 -11.30 -20.69 7.96
CA TYR A 37 -10.15 -20.93 7.10
C TYR A 37 -8.85 -21.06 7.91
N SER A 38 -7.86 -21.77 7.34
CA SER A 38 -6.49 -21.84 7.86
C SER A 38 -5.55 -21.11 6.90
N PRO A 39 -5.33 -19.80 7.07
CA PRO A 39 -4.44 -19.03 6.21
C PRO A 39 -3.00 -19.46 6.45
N ILE A 40 -2.27 -19.68 5.34
CA ILE A 40 -0.83 -19.90 5.26
C ILE A 40 -0.26 -18.79 4.40
N VAL A 41 0.81 -18.15 4.83
CA VAL A 41 1.39 -17.00 4.11
C VAL A 41 2.72 -17.38 3.47
N LEU A 42 2.89 -17.00 2.20
CA LEU A 42 4.17 -17.04 1.50
C LEU A 42 4.65 -15.61 1.24
N THR A 43 5.84 -15.28 1.72
CA THR A 43 6.41 -13.94 1.61
C THR A 43 7.93 -13.96 1.38
N VAL A 44 8.54 -12.78 1.24
CA VAL A 44 9.98 -12.64 1.07
C VAL A 44 10.73 -12.83 2.40
N ASP A 45 11.90 -13.44 2.34
CA ASP A 45 12.81 -13.52 3.48
C ASP A 45 13.28 -12.12 3.92
N LEU A 46 13.33 -11.89 5.24
CA LEU A 46 13.60 -10.57 5.81
C LEU A 46 14.97 -10.01 5.40
N LYS A 47 16.00 -10.88 5.27
CA LYS A 47 17.33 -10.44 4.83
C LYS A 47 17.37 -10.03 3.36
N SER A 48 16.44 -10.58 2.56
CA SER A 48 16.28 -10.27 1.13
C SER A 48 15.29 -9.14 0.87
N ALA A 49 14.47 -8.79 1.84
CA ALA A 49 13.38 -7.83 1.70
C ALA A 49 13.88 -6.40 1.46
N SER A 50 13.08 -5.62 0.71
CA SER A 50 13.17 -4.16 0.63
C SER A 50 11.83 -3.58 1.04
N TYR A 51 11.67 -3.31 2.31
CA TYR A 51 10.45 -2.71 2.85
C TYR A 51 10.56 -1.19 2.89
N PRO A 52 9.52 -0.46 2.48
CA PRO A 52 9.52 1.01 2.51
C PRO A 52 9.42 1.55 3.94
N ALA A 53 8.76 0.81 4.81
CA ALA A 53 8.60 1.11 6.22
C ALA A 53 8.63 -0.18 7.05
N ILE A 54 9.06 -0.06 8.30
CA ILE A 54 9.07 -1.16 9.28
C ILE A 54 8.08 -0.82 10.38
N ASP A 55 7.14 -1.74 10.62
CA ASP A 55 6.22 -1.69 11.75
C ASP A 55 6.17 -3.04 12.46
N ARG A 56 6.85 -3.13 13.58
CA ARG A 56 6.94 -4.37 14.35
C ARG A 56 5.66 -4.64 15.18
N SER A 57 4.82 -3.64 15.39
CA SER A 57 3.57 -3.83 16.16
C SER A 57 2.63 -4.83 15.48
N LEU A 58 2.67 -4.89 14.14
CA LEU A 58 1.86 -5.83 13.37
C LEU A 58 2.28 -7.31 13.52
N ILE A 59 3.47 -7.60 14.05
CA ILE A 59 3.93 -8.99 14.28
C ILE A 59 3.00 -9.70 15.26
N ASN A 60 2.57 -9.02 16.30
CA ASN A 60 1.68 -9.59 17.31
C ASN A 60 0.31 -9.98 16.73
N GLU A 61 -0.15 -9.28 15.70
CA GLU A 61 -1.43 -9.57 15.03
C GLU A 61 -1.37 -10.82 14.13
N THR A 62 -0.17 -11.34 13.86
CA THR A 62 0.04 -12.50 12.98
C THR A 62 0.28 -13.80 13.74
N GLN A 63 0.15 -13.81 15.07
CA GLN A 63 0.37 -15.00 15.89
C GLN A 63 -0.53 -16.17 15.45
N GLY A 64 0.10 -17.34 15.34
CA GLY A 64 -0.58 -18.57 14.91
C GLY A 64 -0.99 -18.58 13.42
N ILE A 65 -0.38 -17.75 12.59
CA ILE A 65 -0.45 -17.84 11.12
C ILE A 65 0.89 -18.39 10.63
N PRO A 66 0.92 -19.59 10.00
CA PRO A 66 2.14 -20.14 9.40
C PRO A 66 2.67 -19.21 8.29
N VAL A 67 3.95 -18.87 8.34
CA VAL A 67 4.60 -17.99 7.35
C VAL A 67 5.80 -18.70 6.74
N HIS A 68 5.83 -18.80 5.42
CA HIS A 68 6.94 -19.35 4.65
C HIS A 68 7.71 -18.20 4.01
N TYR A 69 9.03 -18.21 4.20
CA TYR A 69 9.92 -17.15 3.73
C TYR A 69 10.79 -17.64 2.57
N VAL A 70 10.83 -16.85 1.49
CA VAL A 70 11.65 -17.17 0.30
C VAL A 70 12.73 -16.13 0.10
N LYS A 71 13.98 -16.57 0.06
CA LYS A 71 15.13 -15.72 -0.27
C LYS A 71 15.04 -15.26 -1.73
N SER A 72 15.48 -14.04 -1.96
CA SER A 72 15.56 -13.48 -3.32
C SER A 72 16.81 -12.61 -3.45
N PHE A 73 17.33 -12.58 -4.65
CA PHE A 73 18.37 -11.63 -5.00
C PHE A 73 17.76 -10.21 -5.09
N ASN A 74 18.34 -9.28 -4.34
CA ASN A 74 17.80 -7.93 -4.20
C ASN A 74 18.70 -6.89 -4.88
N TRP A 75 18.39 -6.58 -6.15
CA TRP A 75 19.08 -5.56 -6.93
C TRP A 75 19.05 -4.16 -6.30
N ILE A 76 18.03 -3.83 -5.52
CA ILE A 76 17.89 -2.53 -4.87
C ILE A 76 18.99 -2.34 -3.81
N LYS A 77 19.39 -3.41 -3.11
CA LYS A 77 20.51 -3.34 -2.16
C LYS A 77 21.84 -3.07 -2.87
N ILE A 78 22.06 -3.65 -4.04
CA ILE A 78 23.26 -3.38 -4.84
C ILE A 78 23.26 -1.95 -5.34
N TYR A 79 22.13 -1.47 -5.85
CA TYR A 79 21.99 -0.07 -6.27
C TYR A 79 22.24 0.91 -5.13
N SER A 80 21.68 0.66 -3.94
CA SER A 80 21.92 1.51 -2.76
C SER A 80 23.37 1.49 -2.29
N TRP A 81 24.06 0.36 -2.44
CA TRP A 81 25.48 0.23 -2.15
C TRP A 81 26.36 1.01 -3.14
N LEU A 82 26.04 0.96 -4.43
CA LEU A 82 26.74 1.72 -5.49
C LEU A 82 26.57 3.24 -5.31
N LYS A 83 25.48 3.69 -4.71
CA LYS A 83 25.19 5.12 -4.45
C LYS A 83 25.89 5.68 -3.20
N ARG A 84 26.94 5.04 -2.69
CA ARG A 84 27.78 5.48 -1.55
C ARG A 84 27.21 6.69 -0.77
N GLY A 85 26.53 6.43 0.37
CA GLY A 85 26.42 7.41 1.45
C GLY A 85 25.18 8.28 1.55
N LYS A 86 24.21 8.25 0.64
CA LYS A 86 22.92 8.91 0.85
C LYS A 86 21.84 7.89 1.20
N LYS A 87 21.45 7.84 2.49
CA LYS A 87 20.31 7.09 3.01
C LYS A 87 18.96 7.69 2.55
N ASP A 88 18.83 8.02 1.28
CA ASP A 88 17.52 8.36 0.74
C ASP A 88 16.70 7.06 0.68
N LYS A 89 15.77 6.90 1.62
CA LYS A 89 14.72 5.88 1.53
C LYS A 89 14.02 6.10 0.21
N ILE A 90 14.19 5.18 -0.74
CA ILE A 90 13.54 5.28 -2.05
C ILE A 90 12.04 5.13 -1.81
N PRO A 91 11.22 6.18 -2.01
CA PRO A 91 9.78 6.09 -1.88
C PRO A 91 9.23 5.02 -2.83
N GLN A 92 8.15 4.35 -2.47
CA GLN A 92 7.48 3.45 -3.39
C GLN A 92 7.07 4.23 -4.66
N GLY A 93 7.67 3.86 -5.79
CA GLY A 93 7.25 4.34 -7.10
C GLY A 93 7.99 5.56 -7.66
N GLU A 94 8.68 6.37 -6.87
CA GLU A 94 9.36 7.56 -7.37
C GLU A 94 10.88 7.43 -7.34
N PHE A 95 11.54 7.75 -8.47
CA PHE A 95 12.99 7.91 -8.55
C PHE A 95 13.33 9.41 -8.54
N SER A 96 14.26 9.79 -7.67
CA SER A 96 14.91 11.10 -7.78
C SER A 96 15.68 11.19 -9.10
N LYS A 97 15.30 12.08 -10.00
CA LYS A 97 15.92 12.27 -11.31
C LYS A 97 17.09 13.25 -11.24
N LYS A 98 18.00 13.11 -10.26
CA LYS A 98 19.05 14.10 -10.02
C LYS A 98 20.38 13.83 -10.73
N GLY A 99 20.52 12.71 -11.50
CA GLY A 99 21.79 12.39 -12.17
C GLY A 99 21.68 11.31 -13.23
N LEU A 100 22.72 11.17 -14.08
CA LEU A 100 22.79 10.17 -15.15
C LEU A 100 22.60 8.73 -14.64
N VAL A 101 23.16 8.43 -13.46
CA VAL A 101 23.03 7.10 -12.82
C VAL A 101 21.57 6.79 -12.48
N ASP A 102 20.78 7.79 -12.06
CA ASP A 102 19.36 7.61 -11.75
C ASP A 102 18.54 7.34 -13.01
N HIS A 103 18.88 7.99 -14.14
CA HIS A 103 18.24 7.73 -15.43
C HIS A 103 18.53 6.30 -15.94
N ILE A 104 19.80 5.86 -15.86
CA ILE A 104 20.19 4.50 -16.23
C ILE A 104 19.49 3.48 -15.34
N ALA A 105 19.45 3.69 -14.03
CA ALA A 105 18.76 2.80 -13.10
C ALA A 105 17.26 2.73 -13.36
N ALA A 106 16.62 3.86 -13.67
CA ALA A 106 15.20 3.91 -14.04
C ALA A 106 14.94 3.15 -15.36
N PHE A 107 15.84 3.30 -16.36
CA PHE A 107 15.75 2.55 -17.62
C PHE A 107 15.89 1.05 -17.39
N ILE A 108 16.92 0.61 -16.65
CA ILE A 108 17.13 -0.81 -16.33
C ILE A 108 15.92 -1.38 -15.58
N ARG A 109 15.44 -0.66 -14.54
CA ARG A 109 14.26 -1.08 -13.78
C ARG A 109 13.01 -1.20 -14.67
N GLY A 110 12.80 -0.25 -15.56
CA GLY A 110 11.61 -0.19 -16.41
C GLY A 110 11.57 -1.26 -17.47
N ASN A 111 12.72 -1.76 -17.95
CA ASN A 111 12.81 -2.62 -19.11
C ASN A 111 13.20 -4.07 -18.79
N PHE A 112 13.96 -4.31 -17.73
CA PHE A 112 14.43 -5.65 -17.38
C PHE A 112 13.68 -6.26 -16.17
N PHE A 113 13.05 -5.42 -15.31
CA PHE A 113 12.28 -5.88 -14.17
C PHE A 113 10.78 -5.68 -14.41
N ILE A 114 10.19 -6.57 -15.21
CA ILE A 114 8.77 -6.51 -15.57
C ILE A 114 8.03 -7.64 -14.87
N PRO A 115 6.95 -7.32 -14.15
CA PRO A 115 6.24 -6.02 -14.07
C PRO A 115 6.88 -5.00 -13.13
N ASP A 116 7.66 -5.45 -12.15
CA ASP A 116 8.24 -4.63 -11.10
C ASP A 116 9.56 -5.21 -10.56
N ALA A 117 10.24 -4.47 -9.69
CA ALA A 117 11.54 -4.84 -9.14
C ALA A 117 11.53 -6.10 -8.23
N ARG A 118 10.37 -6.67 -7.95
CA ARG A 118 10.21 -7.89 -7.13
C ARG A 118 10.03 -9.16 -7.98
N VAL A 119 10.13 -9.04 -9.30
CA VAL A 119 9.97 -10.18 -10.24
C VAL A 119 10.92 -11.33 -9.95
N ASN A 120 12.14 -11.06 -9.48
CA ASN A 120 13.10 -12.11 -9.12
C ASN A 120 12.63 -12.89 -7.89
N TRP A 121 12.07 -12.21 -6.87
CA TRP A 121 11.44 -12.89 -5.75
C TRP A 121 10.28 -13.76 -6.23
N ALA A 122 9.42 -13.23 -7.08
CA ALA A 122 8.30 -13.99 -7.61
C ALA A 122 8.74 -15.28 -8.30
N LYS A 123 9.80 -15.23 -9.13
CA LYS A 123 10.37 -16.42 -9.77
C LYS A 123 10.88 -17.44 -8.74
N SER A 124 11.60 -16.99 -7.71
CA SER A 124 12.12 -17.86 -6.65
C SER A 124 11.00 -18.48 -5.80
N ALA A 125 9.90 -17.75 -5.60
CA ALA A 125 8.79 -18.18 -4.75
C ALA A 125 7.92 -19.27 -5.38
N ILE A 126 7.95 -19.47 -6.70
CA ILE A 126 7.10 -20.47 -7.40
C ILE A 126 7.33 -21.88 -6.85
N LYS A 127 8.59 -22.30 -6.70
CA LYS A 127 8.94 -23.64 -6.21
C LYS A 127 8.37 -23.89 -4.81
N GLU A 128 8.53 -22.93 -3.91
CA GLU A 128 8.03 -23.04 -2.54
C GLU A 128 6.50 -22.99 -2.50
N ALA A 129 5.87 -22.13 -3.32
CA ALA A 129 4.42 -22.08 -3.46
C ALA A 129 3.82 -23.43 -3.90
N LEU A 130 4.44 -24.10 -4.89
CA LEU A 130 4.06 -25.43 -5.33
C LEU A 130 4.18 -26.46 -4.20
N ARG A 131 5.29 -26.40 -3.43
CA ARG A 131 5.51 -27.29 -2.28
C ARG A 131 4.41 -27.12 -1.24
N ILE A 132 4.10 -25.88 -0.85
CA ILE A 132 3.06 -25.57 0.14
C ILE A 132 1.68 -26.06 -0.31
N VAL A 133 1.32 -25.75 -1.57
CA VAL A 133 0.02 -26.16 -2.13
C VAL A 133 -0.16 -27.68 -2.05
N LYS A 134 0.87 -28.45 -2.46
CA LYS A 134 0.83 -29.92 -2.44
C LYS A 134 0.82 -30.48 -1.01
N SER A 135 1.70 -30.00 -0.12
CA SER A 135 1.83 -30.51 1.25
C SER A 135 0.60 -30.26 2.12
N HIS A 136 -0.07 -29.12 1.92
CA HIS A 136 -1.27 -28.75 2.68
C HIS A 136 -2.58 -29.01 1.92
N LYS A 137 -2.54 -29.67 0.74
CA LYS A 137 -3.71 -29.94 -0.11
C LYS A 137 -4.59 -28.71 -0.33
N ILE A 138 -3.92 -27.59 -0.68
CA ILE A 138 -4.58 -26.29 -0.85
C ILE A 138 -5.32 -26.24 -2.18
N GLU A 139 -6.59 -25.87 -2.14
CA GLU A 139 -7.45 -25.71 -3.33
C GLU A 139 -7.64 -24.24 -3.71
N LYS A 140 -7.42 -23.33 -2.76
CA LYS A 140 -7.65 -21.88 -2.93
C LYS A 140 -6.39 -21.08 -2.64
N ILE A 141 -6.05 -20.21 -3.56
CA ILE A 141 -4.92 -19.29 -3.38
C ILE A 141 -5.37 -17.85 -3.59
N ILE A 142 -4.70 -16.93 -2.89
CA ILE A 142 -4.88 -15.49 -3.04
C ILE A 142 -3.52 -14.89 -3.34
N THR A 143 -3.47 -13.99 -4.32
CA THR A 143 -2.29 -13.16 -4.58
C THR A 143 -2.67 -11.69 -4.46
N THR A 144 -1.84 -10.87 -3.81
CA THR A 144 -2.09 -9.44 -3.62
C THR A 144 -0.97 -8.58 -4.18
N GLY A 145 -1.33 -7.52 -4.87
CA GLY A 145 -0.44 -6.54 -5.49
C GLY A 145 -0.88 -5.09 -5.23
N PRO A 146 0.06 -4.12 -5.28
CA PRO A 146 1.49 -4.26 -5.59
C PRO A 146 2.31 -4.97 -4.50
N PRO A 147 3.45 -5.60 -4.89
CA PRO A 147 3.99 -5.70 -6.24
C PRO A 147 3.18 -6.66 -7.12
N HIS A 148 2.98 -6.30 -8.39
CA HIS A 148 2.14 -7.10 -9.31
C HIS A 148 2.85 -8.38 -9.78
N SER A 149 4.17 -8.46 -9.65
CA SER A 149 4.92 -9.71 -9.84
C SER A 149 4.42 -10.86 -8.96
N THR A 150 3.79 -10.58 -7.83
CA THR A 150 3.14 -11.57 -6.97
C THR A 150 2.07 -12.36 -7.73
N HIS A 151 1.32 -11.69 -8.62
CA HIS A 151 0.28 -12.34 -9.43
C HIS A 151 0.85 -13.33 -10.45
N LEU A 152 2.12 -13.18 -10.87
CA LEU A 152 2.77 -14.15 -11.76
C LEU A 152 2.99 -15.51 -11.08
N ILE A 153 3.14 -15.54 -9.75
CA ILE A 153 3.17 -16.79 -8.99
C ILE A 153 1.81 -17.48 -9.08
N GLY A 154 0.72 -16.74 -8.81
CA GLY A 154 -0.65 -17.25 -8.92
C GLY A 154 -0.97 -17.76 -10.32
N LEU A 155 -0.58 -17.01 -11.37
CA LEU A 155 -0.74 -17.43 -12.75
C LEU A 155 -0.01 -18.73 -13.07
N HIS A 156 1.20 -18.91 -12.53
CA HIS A 156 1.97 -20.14 -12.72
C HIS A 156 1.30 -21.33 -12.04
N LEU A 157 0.90 -21.17 -10.76
CA LEU A 157 0.19 -22.20 -10.00
C LEU A 157 -1.13 -22.60 -10.66
N LYS A 158 -1.92 -21.61 -11.11
CA LYS A 158 -3.20 -21.85 -11.78
C LYS A 158 -3.06 -22.65 -13.07
N LYS A 159 -1.95 -22.44 -13.82
CA LYS A 159 -1.68 -23.21 -15.05
C LYS A 159 -1.27 -24.66 -14.79
N GLN A 160 -0.59 -24.91 -13.68
CA GLN A 160 -0.08 -26.25 -13.36
C GLN A 160 -1.03 -27.07 -12.51
N LEU A 161 -1.90 -26.43 -11.76
CA LEU A 161 -2.77 -27.05 -10.77
C LEU A 161 -4.19 -26.54 -10.91
N ASN A 162 -5.17 -27.41 -10.66
CA ASN A 162 -6.60 -27.01 -10.69
C ASN A 162 -7.01 -26.26 -9.43
N LEU A 163 -6.52 -25.00 -9.28
CA LEU A 163 -6.74 -24.16 -8.11
C LEU A 163 -7.81 -23.10 -8.37
N LYS A 164 -8.54 -22.71 -7.33
CA LYS A 164 -9.34 -21.48 -7.31
C LYS A 164 -8.41 -20.32 -6.94
N TRP A 165 -8.18 -19.41 -7.87
CA TRP A 165 -7.27 -18.29 -7.71
C TRP A 165 -8.02 -16.98 -7.62
N ILE A 166 -7.81 -16.25 -6.50
CA ILE A 166 -8.33 -14.91 -6.25
C ILE A 166 -7.16 -13.92 -6.37
N VAL A 167 -7.39 -12.84 -7.10
CA VAL A 167 -6.40 -11.78 -7.32
C VAL A 167 -6.87 -10.50 -6.64
N ASP A 168 -6.07 -9.93 -5.75
CA ASP A 168 -6.36 -8.67 -5.05
C ASP A 168 -5.55 -7.53 -5.68
N PHE A 169 -6.24 -6.72 -6.50
CA PHE A 169 -5.70 -5.50 -7.11
C PHE A 169 -5.96 -4.33 -6.18
N ARG A 170 -4.94 -3.90 -5.44
CA ARG A 170 -5.04 -2.72 -4.57
C ARG A 170 -4.81 -1.41 -5.32
N ASP A 171 -4.02 -1.46 -6.38
CA ASP A 171 -3.67 -0.32 -7.24
C ASP A 171 -3.70 -0.74 -8.72
N PRO A 172 -3.86 0.22 -9.66
CA PRO A 172 -3.69 -0.05 -11.08
C PRO A 172 -2.30 -0.63 -11.38
N TRP A 173 -2.22 -1.52 -12.38
CA TRP A 173 -0.96 -2.14 -12.76
C TRP A 173 -0.25 -1.34 -13.87
N THR A 174 -0.69 -1.48 -15.14
CA THR A 174 -0.01 -0.82 -16.26
C THR A 174 -0.35 0.65 -16.39
N ASP A 175 -1.47 1.11 -15.80
CA ASP A 175 -1.93 2.49 -15.86
C ASP A 175 -1.54 3.34 -14.65
N ILE A 176 -0.77 2.77 -13.72
CA ILE A 176 -0.31 3.52 -12.55
C ILE A 176 0.62 4.66 -12.97
N PHE A 177 0.41 5.84 -12.42
CA PHE A 177 1.01 7.10 -12.87
C PHE A 177 2.55 7.10 -12.92
N TYR A 178 3.21 6.47 -11.95
CA TYR A 178 4.67 6.47 -11.86
C TYR A 178 5.38 5.58 -12.91
N VAL A 179 4.66 4.69 -13.61
CA VAL A 179 5.23 3.86 -14.68
C VAL A 179 5.78 4.71 -15.82
N LYS A 180 5.19 5.89 -16.06
CA LYS A 180 5.66 6.83 -17.09
C LYS A 180 7.09 7.32 -16.84
N SER A 181 7.55 7.33 -15.58
CA SER A 181 8.90 7.81 -15.21
C SER A 181 10.04 6.82 -15.50
N PHE A 182 9.74 5.59 -15.93
CA PHE A 182 10.74 4.52 -16.10
C PHE A 182 11.33 4.39 -17.50
N TYR A 183 11.09 5.29 -18.42
CA TYR A 183 11.61 5.24 -19.80
C TYR A 183 11.45 3.86 -20.49
N ARG A 184 10.28 3.28 -20.38
CA ARG A 184 9.99 1.93 -20.89
C ARG A 184 9.94 1.88 -22.41
N LEU A 185 10.66 0.93 -22.99
CA LEU A 185 10.59 0.55 -24.39
C LEU A 185 9.22 -0.03 -24.73
N SER A 186 8.84 0.02 -26.02
CA SER A 186 7.55 -0.54 -26.48
C SER A 186 7.44 -2.04 -26.22
N SER A 187 8.53 -2.80 -26.33
CA SER A 187 8.58 -4.23 -26.00
C SER A 187 8.29 -4.50 -24.53
N ALA A 188 8.87 -3.71 -23.61
CA ALA A 188 8.62 -3.80 -22.19
C ALA A 188 7.17 -3.47 -21.83
N LYS A 189 6.60 -2.42 -22.44
CA LYS A 189 5.18 -2.05 -22.27
C LYS A 189 4.23 -3.14 -22.76
N LYS A 190 4.51 -3.72 -23.94
CA LYS A 190 3.73 -4.83 -24.51
C LYS A 190 3.77 -6.06 -23.62
N LYS A 191 4.95 -6.42 -23.09
CA LYS A 191 5.13 -7.55 -22.18
C LYS A 191 4.36 -7.36 -20.88
N ASP A 192 4.41 -6.16 -20.30
CA ASP A 192 3.73 -5.84 -19.06
C ASP A 192 2.19 -5.91 -19.22
N LYS A 193 1.65 -5.30 -20.29
CA LYS A 193 0.23 -5.40 -20.64
C LYS A 193 -0.20 -6.85 -20.89
N LEU A 194 0.66 -7.67 -21.51
CA LEU A 194 0.37 -9.09 -21.72
C LEU A 194 0.28 -9.85 -20.39
N PHE A 195 1.16 -9.56 -19.43
CA PHE A 195 1.08 -10.16 -18.11
C PHE A 195 -0.21 -9.76 -17.38
N GLU A 196 -0.54 -8.48 -17.37
CA GLU A 196 -1.79 -8.00 -16.75
C GLU A 196 -3.01 -8.71 -17.36
N ARG A 197 -3.13 -8.76 -18.70
CA ARG A 197 -4.21 -9.49 -19.39
C ARG A 197 -4.26 -10.97 -18.99
N LYS A 198 -3.11 -11.67 -18.98
CA LYS A 198 -3.06 -13.08 -18.60
C LYS A 198 -3.52 -13.30 -17.16
N VAL A 199 -3.15 -12.41 -16.24
CA VAL A 199 -3.60 -12.47 -14.84
C VAL A 199 -5.11 -12.26 -14.76
N LEU A 200 -5.61 -11.19 -15.36
CA LEU A 200 -7.03 -10.87 -15.37
C LEU A 200 -7.88 -12.00 -16.00
N SER A 201 -7.43 -12.58 -17.13
CA SER A 201 -8.19 -13.62 -17.84
C SER A 201 -8.15 -15.01 -17.18
N ASN A 202 -7.19 -15.30 -16.30
CA ASN A 202 -7.04 -16.64 -15.70
C ASN A 202 -7.47 -16.69 -14.21
N ALA A 203 -7.70 -15.55 -13.58
CA ALA A 203 -8.21 -15.49 -12.21
C ALA A 203 -9.64 -16.06 -12.16
N ASN A 204 -10.02 -16.66 -11.04
CA ASN A 204 -11.40 -17.07 -10.79
C ASN A 204 -12.25 -15.92 -10.24
N ALA A 205 -11.59 -14.98 -9.54
CA ALA A 205 -12.21 -13.78 -9.04
C ALA A 205 -11.15 -12.69 -8.86
N ILE A 206 -11.55 -11.45 -9.05
CA ILE A 206 -10.70 -10.27 -8.88
C ILE A 206 -11.31 -9.37 -7.80
N ILE A 207 -10.52 -9.07 -6.79
CA ILE A 207 -10.88 -8.10 -5.75
C ILE A 207 -10.22 -6.77 -6.09
N THR A 208 -10.97 -5.68 -5.94
CA THR A 208 -10.46 -4.30 -6.02
C THR A 208 -10.75 -3.56 -4.71
N THR A 209 -9.86 -2.62 -4.36
CA THR A 209 -9.99 -1.82 -3.13
C THR A 209 -10.78 -0.54 -3.35
N THR A 210 -11.17 -0.25 -4.60
CA THR A 210 -11.75 1.04 -4.98
C THR A 210 -12.96 0.86 -5.91
N SER A 211 -13.34 1.95 -6.58
CA SER A 211 -14.58 2.15 -7.31
C SER A 211 -14.84 1.15 -8.45
N GLU A 212 -16.09 1.13 -8.89
CA GLU A 212 -16.52 0.41 -10.08
C GLU A 212 -15.80 0.88 -11.36
N ASN A 213 -15.39 2.15 -11.42
CA ASN A 213 -14.63 2.66 -12.56
C ASN A 213 -13.30 1.94 -12.70
N PHE A 214 -12.60 1.63 -11.60
CA PHE A 214 -11.39 0.82 -11.64
C PHE A 214 -11.67 -0.60 -12.17
N GLN A 215 -12.78 -1.21 -11.76
CA GLN A 215 -13.18 -2.53 -12.28
C GLN A 215 -13.51 -2.47 -13.78
N LYS A 216 -14.20 -1.43 -14.24
CA LYS A 216 -14.47 -1.19 -15.67
C LYS A 216 -13.19 -1.03 -16.46
N ASP A 217 -12.19 -0.29 -15.92
CA ASP A 217 -10.88 -0.14 -16.56
C ASP A 217 -10.16 -1.49 -16.68
N LEU A 218 -10.18 -2.33 -15.64
CA LEU A 218 -9.60 -3.66 -15.71
C LEU A 218 -10.35 -4.57 -16.67
N GLN A 219 -11.69 -4.53 -16.68
CA GLN A 219 -12.54 -5.30 -17.59
C GLN A 219 -12.29 -4.94 -19.05
N SER A 220 -12.06 -3.66 -19.35
CA SER A 220 -11.79 -3.19 -20.73
C SER A 220 -10.50 -3.77 -21.35
N LYS A 221 -9.61 -4.33 -20.52
CA LYS A 221 -8.34 -4.93 -20.98
C LYS A 221 -8.47 -6.37 -21.45
N ILE A 222 -9.61 -7.01 -21.20
CA ILE A 222 -9.87 -8.42 -21.49
C ILE A 222 -11.19 -8.61 -22.21
N SER A 223 -11.31 -9.68 -23.00
CA SER A 223 -12.53 -9.99 -23.78
C SER A 223 -13.53 -10.88 -23.04
N ILE A 224 -13.09 -11.60 -22.01
CA ILE A 224 -13.97 -12.44 -21.20
C ILE A 224 -14.68 -11.62 -20.13
N ASN A 225 -15.91 -11.99 -19.79
CA ASN A 225 -16.58 -11.40 -18.62
C ASN A 225 -15.98 -11.99 -17.34
N GLN A 226 -15.43 -11.12 -16.48
CA GLN A 226 -14.70 -11.54 -15.27
C GLN A 226 -15.51 -11.22 -14.00
N ASN A 227 -15.31 -12.03 -12.95
CA ASN A 227 -15.97 -11.82 -11.66
C ASN A 227 -15.18 -10.80 -10.83
N PHE A 228 -15.69 -9.57 -10.74
CA PHE A 228 -15.12 -8.52 -9.91
C PHE A 228 -15.87 -8.36 -8.59
N PHE A 229 -15.11 -8.17 -7.51
CA PHE A 229 -15.64 -7.88 -6.18
C PHE A 229 -14.97 -6.63 -5.63
N LYS A 230 -15.74 -5.70 -5.11
CA LYS A 230 -15.26 -4.50 -4.45
C LYS A 230 -15.17 -4.77 -2.95
N ILE A 231 -13.95 -4.83 -2.42
CA ILE A 231 -13.70 -5.01 -0.98
C ILE A 231 -12.72 -3.93 -0.55
N TYR A 232 -13.21 -2.90 0.09
CA TYR A 232 -12.42 -1.77 0.60
C TYR A 232 -11.36 -2.24 1.62
N ASN A 233 -10.38 -1.38 1.89
CA ASN A 233 -9.59 -1.53 3.10
C ASN A 233 -10.52 -1.38 4.31
N GLY A 234 -10.14 -2.00 5.41
CA GLY A 234 -10.86 -1.93 6.66
C GLY A 234 -9.97 -1.36 7.76
N TYR A 235 -10.49 -1.38 8.96
CA TYR A 235 -9.76 -1.07 10.18
C TYR A 235 -9.97 -2.18 11.21
N ASP A 236 -9.08 -2.28 12.20
CA ASP A 236 -9.24 -3.24 13.29
C ASP A 236 -10.10 -2.65 14.42
N SER A 237 -11.37 -3.02 14.45
CA SER A 237 -12.31 -2.52 15.47
C SER A 237 -11.86 -2.81 16.90
N ASP A 238 -11.11 -3.91 17.12
CA ASP A 238 -10.63 -4.29 18.45
C ASP A 238 -9.55 -3.31 18.94
N LEU A 239 -8.69 -2.81 18.02
CA LEU A 239 -7.69 -1.79 18.33
C LEU A 239 -8.35 -0.45 18.66
N PHE A 240 -9.31 -0.01 17.83
CA PHE A 240 -9.98 1.27 18.00
C PHE A 240 -10.78 1.33 19.30
N LYS A 241 -11.46 0.26 19.71
CA LYS A 241 -12.22 0.17 20.97
C LYS A 241 -11.36 0.24 22.23
N LYS A 242 -10.08 -0.17 22.14
CA LYS A 242 -9.16 -0.13 23.30
C LYS A 242 -8.66 1.27 23.64
N ILE A 243 -8.69 2.19 22.69
CA ILE A 243 -8.16 3.55 22.84
C ILE A 243 -9.26 4.46 23.37
N LYS A 244 -9.03 5.01 24.55
CA LYS A 244 -9.96 5.98 25.16
C LYS A 244 -9.66 7.39 24.65
N LYS A 245 -10.69 8.12 24.23
CA LYS A 245 -10.59 9.53 23.87
C LYS A 245 -10.21 10.37 25.09
N ARG A 246 -9.23 11.26 24.93
CA ARG A 246 -8.77 12.19 25.97
C ARG A 246 -9.18 13.62 25.62
N LYS A 247 -9.40 14.48 26.59
CA LYS A 247 -9.51 15.92 26.37
C LYS A 247 -8.12 16.51 26.17
N ASN A 248 -7.89 17.14 25.05
CA ASN A 248 -6.67 17.90 24.79
C ASN A 248 -6.81 19.32 25.35
N LYS A 249 -5.70 19.93 25.76
CA LYS A 249 -5.66 21.36 26.14
C LYS A 249 -5.80 22.26 24.92
N ASP A 250 -5.16 21.88 23.81
CA ASP A 250 -5.11 22.61 22.56
C ASP A 250 -6.05 21.99 21.53
N PHE A 251 -6.55 22.78 20.59
CA PHE A 251 -7.27 22.28 19.44
C PHE A 251 -6.26 21.67 18.44
N GLN A 252 -6.38 20.38 18.15
CA GLN A 252 -5.41 19.62 17.37
C GLN A 252 -5.94 19.25 15.99
N ILE A 253 -5.19 19.63 14.94
CA ILE A 253 -5.34 19.14 13.57
C ILE A 253 -4.28 18.08 13.37
N VAL A 254 -4.68 16.83 13.09
CA VAL A 254 -3.79 15.69 13.02
C VAL A 254 -3.70 15.17 11.58
N PHE A 255 -2.48 14.98 11.10
CA PHE A 255 -2.19 14.24 9.86
C PHE A 255 -1.36 13.01 10.17
N THR A 256 -1.76 11.85 9.65
CA THR A 256 -0.97 10.62 9.72
C THR A 256 -0.71 10.05 8.33
N GLY A 257 0.49 9.52 8.08
CA GLY A 257 0.81 8.74 6.89
C GLY A 257 1.87 9.35 5.97
N LEU A 258 1.76 9.06 4.66
CA LEU A 258 2.69 9.55 3.64
C LEU A 258 2.23 10.90 3.09
N LEU A 259 3.13 11.90 3.08
CA LEU A 259 2.92 13.19 2.42
C LEU A 259 4.04 13.44 1.42
N THR A 260 3.68 13.61 0.15
CA THR A 260 4.60 13.85 -0.98
C THR A 260 4.28 15.16 -1.68
N GLU A 261 5.15 15.58 -2.59
CA GLU A 261 4.96 16.80 -3.39
C GLU A 261 3.74 16.76 -4.33
N ASN A 262 3.19 15.56 -4.55
CA ASN A 262 1.97 15.36 -5.34
C ASN A 262 0.67 15.63 -4.57
N HIS A 263 0.75 16.01 -3.29
CA HIS A 263 -0.40 16.40 -2.49
C HIS A 263 -0.54 17.93 -2.45
N PRO A 264 -1.75 18.46 -2.27
CA PRO A 264 -2.03 19.90 -2.22
C PRO A 264 -1.74 20.53 -0.84
N TYR A 265 -0.57 20.24 -0.27
CA TYR A 265 -0.20 20.74 1.06
C TYR A 265 0.09 22.24 1.08
N LYS A 266 0.58 22.83 -0.02
CA LYS A 266 0.86 24.26 -0.11
C LYS A 266 -0.41 25.09 0.00
N GLU A 267 -1.45 24.67 -0.70
CA GLU A 267 -2.76 25.31 -0.68
C GLU A 267 -3.36 25.30 0.75
N PHE A 268 -3.14 24.22 1.48
CA PHE A 268 -3.53 24.15 2.90
C PHE A 268 -2.71 25.15 3.74
N ILE A 269 -1.39 25.15 3.64
CA ILE A 269 -0.50 26.03 4.40
C ILE A 269 -0.86 27.49 4.18
N GLU A 270 -1.00 27.93 2.92
CA GLU A 270 -1.36 29.32 2.59
C GLU A 270 -2.73 29.71 3.14
N SER A 271 -3.71 28.83 3.02
CA SER A 271 -5.06 29.07 3.56
C SER A 271 -5.06 29.13 5.09
N PHE A 272 -4.28 28.25 5.73
CA PHE A 272 -4.18 28.19 7.18
C PHE A 272 -3.45 29.42 7.77
N ILE A 273 -2.38 29.88 7.12
CA ILE A 273 -1.71 31.14 7.50
C ILE A 273 -2.69 32.35 7.40
N LYS A 274 -3.50 32.41 6.34
CA LYS A 274 -4.53 33.44 6.21
C LYS A 274 -5.58 33.37 7.33
N PHE A 275 -5.97 32.15 7.72
CA PHE A 275 -6.90 31.93 8.83
C PHE A 275 -6.31 32.45 10.15
N LEU A 276 -5.07 32.09 10.49
CA LEU A 276 -4.42 32.54 11.72
C LEU A 276 -4.23 34.08 11.79
N LYS A 277 -4.04 34.72 10.63
CA LYS A 277 -3.96 36.22 10.57
C LYS A 277 -5.31 36.88 10.88
N LYS A 278 -6.43 36.25 10.58
CA LYS A 278 -7.78 36.77 10.87
C LYS A 278 -8.13 36.65 12.34
N ASP A 279 -7.66 35.61 13.00
CA ASP A 279 -7.88 35.39 14.43
C ASP A 279 -6.59 34.94 15.13
N PRO A 280 -5.72 35.90 15.52
CA PRO A 280 -4.44 35.60 16.17
C PRO A 280 -4.56 34.92 17.55
N LYS A 281 -5.72 34.92 18.15
CA LYS A 281 -5.98 34.31 19.49
C LYS A 281 -6.32 32.83 19.40
N VAL A 282 -6.52 32.29 18.19
CA VAL A 282 -6.84 30.88 18.00
C VAL A 282 -5.64 30.01 18.37
N ASN A 283 -5.79 29.20 19.39
CA ASN A 283 -4.78 28.23 19.80
C ASN A 283 -5.02 26.88 19.09
N VAL A 284 -4.42 26.72 17.91
CA VAL A 284 -4.48 25.49 17.12
C VAL A 284 -3.09 24.91 16.95
N LYS A 285 -2.96 23.61 17.21
CA LYS A 285 -1.74 22.85 17.02
C LYS A 285 -1.90 21.89 15.83
N ILE A 286 -0.94 21.87 14.92
CA ILE A 286 -0.89 20.88 13.83
C ILE A 286 0.10 19.79 14.19
N ILE A 287 -0.38 18.54 14.23
CA ILE A 287 0.45 17.36 14.52
C ILE A 287 0.59 16.56 13.24
N LEU A 288 1.83 16.36 12.82
CA LEU A 288 2.20 15.59 11.64
C LEU A 288 2.91 14.31 12.06
N ALA A 289 2.44 13.15 11.61
CA ALA A 289 3.09 11.87 11.87
C ALA A 289 3.15 11.04 10.57
N GLY A 290 4.32 10.44 10.30
CA GLY A 290 4.51 9.58 9.15
C GLY A 290 5.74 9.91 8.31
N SER A 291 5.69 9.55 7.03
CA SER A 291 6.80 9.78 6.09
C SER A 291 6.57 11.10 5.34
N ILE A 292 7.29 12.12 5.73
CA ILE A 292 7.21 13.48 5.16
C ILE A 292 8.63 13.92 4.82
N SER A 293 8.86 14.50 3.64
CA SER A 293 10.19 15.00 3.26
C SER A 293 10.55 16.28 4.00
N GLU A 294 11.85 16.52 4.23
CA GLU A 294 12.35 17.77 4.86
C GLU A 294 11.86 18.99 4.13
N LYS A 295 11.82 18.96 2.79
CA LYS A 295 11.32 20.06 1.97
C LYS A 295 9.88 20.42 2.33
N ILE A 296 9.00 19.43 2.54
CA ILE A 296 7.61 19.65 2.93
C ILE A 296 7.53 20.13 4.38
N LEU A 297 8.34 19.57 5.28
CA LEU A 297 8.39 20.03 6.67
C LEU A 297 8.81 21.48 6.79
N ASN A 298 9.81 21.91 5.99
CA ASN A 298 10.25 23.31 5.95
C ASN A 298 9.13 24.27 5.51
N GLU A 299 8.25 23.83 4.59
CA GLU A 299 7.06 24.63 4.24
C GLU A 299 6.05 24.71 5.40
N PHE A 300 5.86 23.62 6.12
CA PHE A 300 4.97 23.61 7.31
C PHE A 300 5.53 24.47 8.45
N ASN A 301 6.86 24.58 8.61
CA ASN A 301 7.50 25.44 9.63
C ASN A 301 7.16 26.94 9.48
N ARG A 302 6.52 27.35 8.38
CA ARG A 302 5.95 28.71 8.22
C ARG A 302 4.72 28.93 9.10
N ILE A 303 4.15 27.88 9.67
CA ILE A 303 3.03 27.92 10.61
C ILE A 303 3.60 27.79 12.03
N SER A 304 3.19 28.68 12.93
CA SER A 304 3.43 28.49 14.36
C SER A 304 2.67 27.26 14.88
N ASN A 305 3.19 26.60 15.90
CA ASN A 305 2.54 25.45 16.55
C ASN A 305 2.44 24.18 15.68
N ILE A 306 3.53 23.83 15.00
CA ILE A 306 3.70 22.55 14.32
C ILE A 306 4.47 21.58 15.21
N GLU A 307 4.01 20.33 15.26
CA GLU A 307 4.72 19.22 15.88
C GLU A 307 4.88 18.06 14.89
N PHE A 308 6.10 17.57 14.70
CA PHE A 308 6.39 16.45 13.81
C PHE A 308 6.95 15.26 14.59
N HIS A 309 6.22 14.13 14.56
CA HIS A 309 6.56 12.91 15.29
C HIS A 309 7.41 11.92 14.47
N GLY A 310 7.69 12.21 13.19
CA GLY A 310 8.31 11.23 12.31
C GLY A 310 7.41 10.02 12.05
N TYR A 311 8.03 8.91 11.65
CA TYR A 311 7.32 7.66 11.46
C TYR A 311 7.06 6.99 12.82
N ILE A 312 5.79 6.81 13.15
CA ILE A 312 5.31 6.14 14.37
C ILE A 312 4.67 4.79 14.02
N ASN A 313 4.56 3.89 14.99
CA ASN A 313 3.86 2.62 14.79
C ASN A 313 2.35 2.83 14.63
N HIS A 314 1.65 1.80 14.13
CA HIS A 314 0.23 1.91 13.81
C HIS A 314 -0.64 2.22 15.03
N GLN A 315 -0.35 1.61 16.19
CA GLN A 315 -1.12 1.85 17.42
C GLN A 315 -1.02 3.31 17.89
N ASP A 316 0.17 3.91 17.84
CA ASP A 316 0.38 5.31 18.17
C ASP A 316 -0.31 6.24 17.16
N ALA A 317 -0.30 5.87 15.87
CA ALA A 317 -1.02 6.61 14.83
C ALA A 317 -2.53 6.61 15.11
N VAL A 318 -3.13 5.46 15.44
CA VAL A 318 -4.55 5.37 15.81
C VAL A 318 -4.86 6.19 17.08
N ASN A 319 -3.95 6.16 18.05
CA ASN A 319 -4.10 6.99 19.26
C ASN A 319 -4.11 8.49 18.93
N LEU A 320 -3.22 8.96 18.07
CA LEU A 320 -3.22 10.35 17.59
C LEU A 320 -4.51 10.69 16.84
N MET A 321 -4.98 9.82 15.95
CA MET A 321 -6.20 10.04 15.19
C MET A 321 -7.43 10.17 16.09
N ILE A 322 -7.62 9.28 17.06
CA ILE A 322 -8.77 9.29 17.98
C ILE A 322 -8.78 10.53 18.87
N ASN A 323 -7.60 11.01 19.25
CA ASN A 323 -7.45 12.16 20.13
C ASN A 323 -7.38 13.51 19.40
N GLY A 324 -7.29 13.54 18.07
CA GLY A 324 -7.39 14.77 17.29
C GLY A 324 -8.79 15.43 17.36
N ASN A 325 -8.85 16.72 17.06
CA ASN A 325 -10.11 17.44 16.89
C ASN A 325 -10.56 17.48 15.43
N ILE A 326 -9.59 17.54 14.51
CA ILE A 326 -9.78 17.42 13.06
C ILE A 326 -8.70 16.52 12.52
N LEU A 327 -9.06 15.61 11.59
CA LEU A 327 -8.12 14.80 10.84
C LEU A 327 -7.90 15.38 9.44
N LEU A 328 -6.65 15.69 9.11
CA LEU A 328 -6.30 16.30 7.84
C LEU A 328 -5.98 15.22 6.80
N ASN A 329 -6.71 15.22 5.70
CA ASN A 329 -6.47 14.29 4.61
C ASN A 329 -6.19 15.04 3.30
N PHE A 330 -5.00 14.80 2.74
CA PHE A 330 -4.62 15.31 1.43
C PHE A 330 -4.85 14.25 0.36
N MET A 331 -5.49 14.63 -0.73
CA MET A 331 -5.66 13.79 -1.91
C MET A 331 -4.59 14.11 -2.96
N TYR A 332 -4.23 13.15 -3.78
CA TYR A 332 -3.27 13.39 -4.86
C TYR A 332 -3.82 14.35 -5.92
N LYS A 333 -3.00 15.26 -6.42
CA LYS A 333 -3.36 16.28 -7.45
C LYS A 333 -3.70 15.71 -8.84
N GLN A 334 -3.53 14.43 -9.11
CA GLN A 334 -3.63 13.88 -10.47
C GLN A 334 -5.02 13.38 -10.81
N GLU A 335 -5.54 13.78 -11.98
CA GLU A 335 -6.86 13.41 -12.52
C GLU A 335 -7.13 11.89 -12.57
N LYS A 336 -6.10 11.07 -12.81
CA LYS A 336 -6.25 9.61 -12.86
C LYS A 336 -6.34 8.90 -11.49
N ASN A 337 -6.14 9.63 -10.40
CA ASN A 337 -6.25 9.10 -9.04
C ASN A 337 -7.60 9.38 -8.38
N THR A 338 -8.57 9.89 -9.13
CA THR A 338 -9.93 10.17 -8.62
C THR A 338 -10.65 8.93 -8.11
N THR A 339 -10.20 7.74 -8.51
CA THR A 339 -10.78 6.46 -8.09
C THR A 339 -10.15 5.84 -6.84
N MET A 340 -9.04 6.40 -6.32
CA MET A 340 -8.32 5.81 -5.19
C MET A 340 -8.87 6.30 -3.86
N ILE A 341 -9.17 5.35 -2.95
CA ILE A 341 -9.49 5.61 -1.55
C ILE A 341 -8.31 5.13 -0.71
N SER A 342 -7.67 6.06 0.00
CA SER A 342 -6.53 5.69 0.85
C SER A 342 -6.97 4.88 2.06
N GLY A 343 -6.13 3.92 2.49
CA GLY A 343 -6.42 3.14 3.70
C GLY A 343 -6.60 4.00 4.96
N LYS A 344 -5.83 5.09 5.07
CA LYS A 344 -5.96 6.02 6.20
C LYS A 344 -7.33 6.71 6.28
N LEU A 345 -7.97 6.99 5.13
CA LEU A 345 -9.29 7.59 5.13
C LEU A 345 -10.32 6.69 5.82
N ILE A 346 -10.25 5.38 5.59
CA ILE A 346 -11.12 4.40 6.26
C ILE A 346 -10.88 4.40 7.79
N GLU A 347 -9.61 4.48 8.21
CA GLU A 347 -9.26 4.57 9.63
C GLU A 347 -9.73 5.91 10.23
N TYR A 348 -9.60 7.01 9.49
CA TYR A 348 -10.11 8.32 9.90
C TYR A 348 -11.62 8.30 10.14
N MET A 349 -12.38 7.73 9.19
CA MET A 349 -13.82 7.55 9.34
C MET A 349 -14.17 6.71 10.57
N ALA A 350 -13.40 5.68 10.87
CA ALA A 350 -13.61 4.81 12.04
C ALA A 350 -13.42 5.52 13.39
N THR A 351 -12.68 6.64 13.43
CA THR A 351 -12.48 7.41 14.66
C THR A 351 -13.72 8.24 15.06
N GLY A 352 -14.59 8.55 14.10
CA GLY A 352 -15.69 9.52 14.29
C GLY A 352 -15.23 10.97 14.46
N VAL A 353 -13.93 11.27 14.25
CA VAL A 353 -13.40 12.64 14.28
C VAL A 353 -13.66 13.32 12.94
N PRO A 354 -14.07 14.62 12.91
CA PRO A 354 -14.25 15.35 11.66
C PRO A 354 -13.01 15.29 10.76
N ILE A 355 -13.22 15.13 9.45
CA ILE A 355 -12.15 15.01 8.46
C ILE A 355 -12.14 16.25 7.56
N LEU A 356 -11.00 16.96 7.54
CA LEU A 356 -10.76 18.04 6.59
C LEU A 356 -10.06 17.46 5.34
N MET A 357 -10.80 17.39 4.24
CA MET A 357 -10.32 16.87 2.97
C MET A 357 -9.78 17.99 2.08
N ILE A 358 -8.55 17.88 1.61
CA ILE A 358 -7.94 18.84 0.67
C ILE A 358 -7.67 18.13 -0.65
N GLY A 359 -8.37 18.51 -1.72
CA GLY A 359 -8.22 17.93 -3.05
C GLY A 359 -9.44 18.09 -3.94
N ASP A 360 -9.59 17.24 -4.95
CA ASP A 360 -10.67 17.32 -5.94
C ASP A 360 -12.00 16.83 -5.34
N LYS A 361 -13.02 17.70 -5.38
CA LYS A 361 -14.40 17.40 -4.94
C LYS A 361 -15.07 16.29 -5.75
N LYS A 362 -14.60 16.00 -6.98
CA LYS A 362 -15.15 14.96 -7.85
C LYS A 362 -14.54 13.58 -7.61
N SER A 363 -13.57 13.47 -6.70
CA SER A 363 -12.93 12.20 -6.39
C SER A 363 -13.85 11.23 -5.67
N GLU A 364 -13.58 9.94 -5.81
CA GLU A 364 -14.31 8.88 -5.09
C GLU A 364 -14.19 9.03 -3.56
N ALA A 365 -13.06 9.55 -3.09
CA ALA A 365 -12.83 9.81 -1.67
C ALA A 365 -13.66 10.99 -1.11
N SER A 366 -14.18 11.87 -1.98
CA SER A 366 -15.03 13.01 -1.58
C SER A 366 -16.53 12.67 -1.57
N LYS A 367 -16.93 11.59 -2.22
CA LYS A 367 -18.30 11.05 -2.21
C LYS A 367 -18.57 10.27 -0.93
#